data_13e5da444b9cbd8297bb447ab360efdc
#
_entry.id   13e5da444b9cbd8297bb447ab360efdc
#
_cell.length_a   1.000
_cell.length_b   1.000
_cell.length_c   1.000
_cell.angle_alpha   90.00
_cell.angle_beta   90.00
_cell.angle_gamma   90.00
#
_symmetry.space_group_name_H-M   'P 1'
#
loop_
_entity.id
_entity.type
_entity.pdbx_description
1 polymer ?
#
loop_
_entity_poly.entity_id
_entity_poly.type
_entity_poly.pdbx_seq_one_letter_code
_entity_poly.pdbx_strand_id
1 'polypeptide(L)'
;VIWLFMRGGVSHMESFDPKPMLTKYAGKTIGETPYSSVQDPEKLKKVRVVVVNDANGKQRNVIYPLQTGYKRYGQCGIEISDWFPHIGSCADEIAFIRGMWTTDDNHGAQVQFHSGRHMLEPRVPTLGAWVTYGLGSMTENLPSL
;
A
#
# COMPACT_ATOMS: atom_id res chain seq x y z
N VAL A 1 7.20 4.29 20.53
CA VAL A 1 6.63 3.89 19.22
C VAL A 1 7.28 4.73 18.13
N ILE A 2 7.72 4.10 17.05
CA ILE A 2 8.24 4.78 15.86
C ILE A 2 7.25 4.51 14.73
N TRP A 3 6.72 5.58 14.12
CA TRP A 3 5.80 5.54 13.00
C TRP A 3 6.52 5.92 11.71
N LEU A 4 6.73 4.94 10.83
CA LEU A 4 7.34 5.18 9.52
C LEU A 4 6.26 5.27 8.45
N PHE A 5 5.91 6.47 8.06
CA PHE A 5 4.90 6.72 7.03
C PHE A 5 5.57 7.08 5.70
N MET A 6 5.40 6.23 4.71
CA MET A 6 5.95 6.45 3.37
C MET A 6 4.98 7.29 2.53
N ARG A 7 5.19 8.58 2.56
CA ARG A 7 4.39 9.55 1.80
C ARG A 7 4.47 9.28 0.30
N GLY A 8 3.33 9.31 -0.36
CA GLY A 8 3.22 9.03 -1.79
C GLY A 8 3.00 7.55 -2.11
N GLY A 9 3.08 6.69 -1.11
CA GLY A 9 2.86 5.26 -1.22
C GLY A 9 4.08 4.47 -1.66
N VAL A 10 4.09 3.23 -1.25
CA VAL A 10 5.00 2.19 -1.74
C VAL A 10 4.16 1.23 -2.55
N SER A 11 4.64 0.83 -3.73
CA SER A 11 3.96 -0.22 -4.48
C SER A 11 3.99 -1.52 -3.66
N HIS A 12 2.84 -1.98 -3.21
CA HIS A 12 2.76 -3.24 -2.45
C HIS A 12 3.22 -4.42 -3.31
N MET A 13 2.95 -4.38 -4.61
CA MET A 13 3.35 -5.42 -5.57
C MET A 13 4.86 -5.46 -5.83
N GLU A 14 5.55 -4.33 -5.64
CA GLU A 14 7.00 -4.22 -5.82
C GLU A 14 7.76 -4.23 -4.47
N SER A 15 7.08 -4.57 -3.38
CA SER A 15 7.68 -4.62 -2.05
C SER A 15 7.45 -5.95 -1.33
N PHE A 16 6.24 -6.19 -0.81
CA PHE A 16 5.96 -7.30 0.11
C PHE A 16 4.83 -8.23 -0.35
N ASP A 17 4.19 -7.94 -1.49
CA ASP A 17 3.05 -8.71 -1.99
C ASP A 17 3.16 -8.94 -3.51
N PRO A 18 4.15 -9.72 -3.96
CA PRO A 18 4.35 -9.98 -5.38
C PRO A 18 3.13 -10.67 -6.01
N LYS A 19 2.82 -10.24 -7.21
CA LYS A 19 1.74 -10.83 -8.03
C LYS A 19 2.33 -11.47 -9.28
N PRO A 20 2.78 -12.72 -9.24
CA PRO A 20 3.47 -13.38 -10.36
C PRO A 20 2.64 -13.43 -11.64
N MET A 21 1.32 -13.34 -11.54
CA MET A 21 0.43 -13.28 -12.70
C MET A 21 0.62 -12.01 -13.53
N LEU A 22 1.14 -10.91 -12.93
CA LEU A 22 1.50 -9.71 -13.69
C LEU A 22 2.60 -10.01 -14.71
N THR A 23 3.63 -10.73 -14.29
CA THR A 23 4.72 -11.16 -15.20
C THR A 23 4.23 -12.16 -16.22
N LYS A 24 3.40 -13.13 -15.81
CA LYS A 24 2.85 -14.16 -16.71
C LYS A 24 2.01 -13.56 -17.84
N TYR A 25 1.25 -12.50 -17.56
CA TYR A 25 0.36 -11.88 -18.54
C TYR A 25 0.86 -10.51 -19.02
N ALA A 26 2.14 -10.24 -18.84
CA ALA A 26 2.75 -8.99 -19.27
C ALA A 26 2.51 -8.70 -20.77
N GLY A 27 2.20 -7.46 -21.09
CA GLY A 27 1.93 -7.02 -22.46
C GLY A 27 0.52 -7.32 -22.98
N LYS A 28 -0.29 -8.10 -22.24
CA LYS A 28 -1.69 -8.37 -22.57
C LYS A 28 -2.61 -7.36 -21.91
N THR A 29 -3.78 -7.14 -22.52
CA THR A 29 -4.89 -6.49 -21.82
C THR A 29 -5.54 -7.47 -20.83
N ILE A 30 -6.26 -6.96 -19.85
CA ILE A 30 -6.97 -7.85 -18.89
C ILE A 30 -8.01 -8.72 -19.60
N GLY A 31 -8.63 -8.20 -20.68
CA GLY A 31 -9.60 -8.95 -21.50
C GLY A 31 -9.02 -10.19 -22.18
N GLU A 32 -7.72 -10.22 -22.43
CA GLU A 32 -6.99 -11.34 -23.04
C GLU A 32 -6.51 -12.37 -21.99
N THR A 33 -6.91 -12.21 -20.74
CA THR A 33 -6.56 -13.11 -19.64
C THR A 33 -7.79 -13.85 -19.12
N PRO A 34 -7.64 -14.96 -18.37
CA PRO A 34 -8.74 -15.62 -17.69
C PRO A 34 -9.48 -14.76 -16.65
N TYR A 35 -8.93 -13.59 -16.35
CA TYR A 35 -9.47 -12.64 -15.36
C TYR A 35 -10.33 -11.53 -15.99
N SER A 36 -10.71 -11.65 -17.25
CA SER A 36 -11.53 -10.65 -17.97
C SER A 36 -12.82 -10.28 -17.23
N SER A 37 -13.39 -11.22 -16.46
CA SER A 37 -14.61 -10.99 -15.67
C SER A 37 -14.45 -9.94 -14.55
N VAL A 38 -13.24 -9.52 -14.19
CA VAL A 38 -13.05 -8.43 -13.23
C VAL A 38 -13.41 -7.07 -13.83
N GLN A 39 -13.46 -6.98 -15.16
CA GLN A 39 -13.89 -5.76 -15.88
C GLN A 39 -15.40 -5.75 -16.19
N ASP A 40 -16.16 -6.71 -15.68
CA ASP A 40 -17.60 -6.73 -15.81
C ASP A 40 -18.18 -5.41 -15.25
N PRO A 41 -18.96 -4.63 -16.05
CA PRO A 41 -19.50 -3.35 -15.63
C PRO A 41 -20.32 -3.42 -14.34
N GLU A 42 -21.05 -4.51 -14.11
CA GLU A 42 -21.84 -4.68 -12.88
C GLU A 42 -20.97 -4.91 -11.64
N LYS A 43 -19.82 -5.57 -11.80
CA LYS A 43 -18.84 -5.70 -10.74
C LYS A 43 -18.11 -4.40 -10.47
N LEU A 44 -17.76 -3.66 -11.53
CA LEU A 44 -17.04 -2.38 -11.42
C LEU A 44 -17.88 -1.29 -10.73
N LYS A 45 -19.22 -1.33 -10.84
CA LYS A 45 -20.10 -0.43 -10.08
C LYS A 45 -19.95 -0.56 -8.55
N LYS A 46 -19.51 -1.73 -8.08
CA LYS A 46 -19.35 -2.04 -6.64
C LYS A 46 -17.95 -1.77 -6.12
N VAL A 47 -17.01 -1.44 -7.00
CA VAL A 47 -15.60 -1.23 -6.65
C VAL A 47 -15.19 0.15 -7.11
N ARG A 48 -14.51 0.90 -6.25
CA ARG A 48 -13.89 2.16 -6.67
C ARG A 48 -12.72 1.84 -7.59
N VAL A 49 -12.84 2.19 -8.85
CA VAL A 49 -11.75 2.09 -9.82
C VAL A 49 -11.08 3.45 -9.93
N VAL A 50 -9.79 3.47 -9.67
CA VAL A 50 -8.95 4.64 -9.88
C VAL A 50 -8.23 4.46 -11.20
N VAL A 51 -8.46 5.39 -12.10
CA VAL A 51 -7.74 5.45 -13.37
C VAL A 51 -6.63 6.49 -13.23
N VAL A 52 -5.39 6.04 -13.25
CA VAL A 52 -4.23 6.91 -13.19
C VAL A 52 -3.58 6.97 -14.57
N ASN A 53 -3.41 8.18 -15.08
CA ASN A 53 -2.63 8.40 -16.29
C ASN A 53 -1.13 8.31 -15.97
N ASP A 54 -0.33 7.87 -16.94
CA ASP A 54 1.12 7.97 -16.83
C ASP A 54 1.57 9.45 -16.91
N ALA A 55 2.87 9.69 -16.71
CA ALA A 55 3.44 11.03 -16.74
C ALA A 55 3.19 11.81 -18.06
N ASN A 56 2.82 11.11 -19.14
CA ASN A 56 2.50 11.70 -20.43
C ASN A 56 0.99 11.84 -20.66
N GLY A 57 0.17 11.61 -19.65
CA GLY A 57 -1.29 11.66 -19.71
C GLY A 57 -1.94 10.48 -20.43
N LYS A 58 -1.20 9.40 -20.72
CA LYS A 58 -1.73 8.20 -21.38
C LYS A 58 -2.14 7.16 -20.36
N GLN A 59 -3.27 6.52 -20.61
CA GLN A 59 -3.69 5.33 -19.90
C GLN A 59 -2.95 4.12 -20.45
N ARG A 60 -2.42 3.30 -19.56
CA ARG A 60 -1.82 2.02 -19.93
C ARG A 60 -2.89 0.94 -19.91
N ASN A 61 -3.14 0.34 -21.05
CA ASN A 61 -4.17 -0.68 -21.21
C ASN A 61 -3.61 -2.11 -21.08
N VAL A 62 -2.30 -2.24 -20.91
CA VAL A 62 -1.62 -3.53 -20.85
C VAL A 62 -1.07 -3.79 -19.46
N ILE A 63 -1.03 -5.06 -19.08
CA ILE A 63 -0.48 -5.52 -17.82
C ILE A 63 1.04 -5.34 -17.85
N TYR A 64 1.57 -4.75 -16.80
CA TYR A 64 3.01 -4.58 -16.60
C TYR A 64 3.57 -5.75 -15.79
N PRO A 65 4.74 -6.29 -16.17
CA PRO A 65 5.41 -7.27 -15.33
C PRO A 65 5.92 -6.64 -14.04
N LEU A 66 6.19 -7.46 -13.06
CA LEU A 66 6.96 -7.04 -11.88
C LEU A 66 8.35 -6.52 -12.34
N GLN A 67 8.78 -5.39 -11.78
CA GLN A 67 9.99 -4.69 -12.18
C GLN A 67 11.20 -5.09 -11.34
N THR A 68 11.00 -5.85 -10.28
CA THR A 68 12.03 -6.26 -9.33
C THR A 68 12.00 -7.76 -9.10
N GLY A 69 13.12 -8.32 -8.66
CA GLY A 69 13.22 -9.68 -8.19
C GLY A 69 12.65 -9.83 -6.77
N TYR A 70 12.36 -11.06 -6.41
CA TYR A 70 11.86 -11.47 -5.10
C TYR A 70 12.60 -12.70 -4.62
N LYS A 71 12.82 -12.77 -3.33
CA LYS A 71 13.30 -13.98 -2.67
C LYS A 71 12.58 -14.19 -1.35
N ARG A 72 12.63 -15.42 -0.88
CA ARG A 72 12.04 -15.80 0.42
C ARG A 72 12.99 -15.46 1.55
N TYR A 73 12.43 -14.92 2.62
CA TYR A 73 13.15 -14.54 3.82
C TYR A 73 12.53 -15.19 5.05
N GLY A 74 13.39 -15.40 6.05
CA GLY A 74 13.02 -15.92 7.35
C GLY A 74 12.51 -17.36 7.33
N GLN A 75 12.13 -17.87 8.48
CA GLN A 75 11.47 -19.17 8.65
C GLN A 75 10.01 -19.10 8.17
N CYS A 76 9.41 -17.92 8.27
CA CYS A 76 8.05 -17.65 7.74
C CYS A 76 7.97 -17.76 6.20
N GLY A 77 9.12 -17.71 5.50
CA GLY A 77 9.20 -17.88 4.05
C GLY A 77 8.50 -16.78 3.24
N ILE A 78 8.35 -15.58 3.80
CA ILE A 78 7.70 -14.46 3.11
C ILE A 78 8.53 -14.00 1.92
N GLU A 79 7.87 -13.72 0.81
CA GLU A 79 8.52 -13.14 -0.36
C GLU A 79 8.62 -11.64 -0.23
N ILE A 80 9.84 -11.12 -0.31
CA ILE A 80 10.16 -9.69 -0.22
C ILE A 80 11.02 -9.32 -1.42
N SER A 81 10.76 -8.13 -1.95
CA SER A 81 11.49 -7.55 -3.06
C SER A 81 12.98 -7.37 -2.75
N ASP A 82 13.81 -7.51 -3.78
CA ASP A 82 15.26 -7.29 -3.69
C ASP A 82 15.63 -5.86 -3.26
N TRP A 83 14.68 -4.92 -3.28
CA TRP A 83 14.87 -3.56 -2.79
C TRP A 83 14.88 -3.44 -1.26
N PHE A 84 14.39 -4.47 -0.54
CA PHE A 84 14.24 -4.43 0.91
C PHE A 84 15.01 -5.54 1.64
N PRO A 85 16.32 -5.74 1.36
CA PRO A 85 17.08 -6.84 1.93
C PRO A 85 17.21 -6.75 3.47
N HIS A 86 17.29 -5.53 4.00
CA HIS A 86 17.40 -5.32 5.45
C HIS A 86 16.08 -5.58 6.19
N ILE A 87 14.94 -5.25 5.59
CA ILE A 87 13.63 -5.65 6.12
C ILE A 87 13.51 -7.18 6.04
N GLY A 88 13.97 -7.76 4.95
CA GLY A 88 14.00 -9.21 4.78
C GLY A 88 14.78 -9.94 5.87
N SER A 89 15.91 -9.38 6.32
CA SER A 89 16.70 -10.00 7.39
C SER A 89 15.98 -10.04 8.76
N CYS A 90 14.95 -9.23 8.94
CA CYS A 90 14.12 -9.19 10.15
C CYS A 90 12.71 -9.76 9.91
N ALA A 91 12.50 -10.51 8.83
CA ALA A 91 11.16 -10.91 8.38
C ALA A 91 10.36 -11.68 9.42
N ASP A 92 11.01 -12.51 10.23
CA ASP A 92 10.36 -13.31 11.28
C ASP A 92 9.91 -12.48 12.49
N GLU A 93 10.41 -11.25 12.61
CA GLU A 93 10.05 -10.31 13.68
C GLU A 93 8.95 -9.32 13.26
N ILE A 94 8.48 -9.40 12.00
CA ILE A 94 7.56 -8.44 11.41
C ILE A 94 6.22 -9.09 11.08
N ALA A 95 5.12 -8.47 11.50
CA ALA A 95 3.78 -8.84 11.05
C ALA A 95 3.44 -8.11 9.74
N PHE A 96 3.28 -8.84 8.64
CA PHE A 96 2.92 -8.30 7.34
C PHE A 96 1.41 -8.40 7.09
N ILE A 97 0.74 -7.27 6.94
CA ILE A 97 -0.70 -7.22 6.66
C ILE A 97 -0.91 -6.82 5.20
N ARG A 98 -1.00 -7.79 4.30
CA ARG A 98 -1.10 -7.57 2.85
C ARG A 98 -2.49 -7.18 2.37
N GLY A 99 -3.52 -7.51 3.12
CA GLY A 99 -4.92 -7.30 2.72
C GLY A 99 -5.50 -5.94 3.09
N MET A 100 -4.69 -4.98 3.55
CA MET A 100 -5.17 -3.66 3.91
C MET A 100 -5.54 -2.84 2.67
N TRP A 101 -6.63 -2.09 2.77
CA TRP A 101 -7.10 -1.18 1.74
C TRP A 101 -7.64 0.11 2.36
N THR A 102 -7.76 1.14 1.57
CA THR A 102 -8.34 2.43 1.98
C THR A 102 -9.33 2.94 0.95
N THR A 103 -10.19 3.87 1.36
CA THR A 103 -11.21 4.46 0.50
C THR A 103 -10.71 5.64 -0.32
N ASP A 104 -9.53 6.16 0.00
CA ASP A 104 -8.95 7.33 -0.67
C ASP A 104 -7.59 7.03 -1.29
N ASP A 105 -7.32 7.68 -2.42
CA ASP A 105 -6.12 7.52 -3.24
C ASP A 105 -5.34 8.82 -3.47
N ASN A 106 -5.73 9.88 -2.77
CA ASN A 106 -5.15 11.22 -2.91
C ASN A 106 -4.49 11.70 -1.61
N HIS A 107 -4.08 12.95 -1.57
CA HIS A 107 -3.45 13.55 -0.39
C HIS A 107 -4.34 13.53 0.87
N GLY A 108 -5.66 13.54 0.70
CA GLY A 108 -6.61 13.39 1.81
C GLY A 108 -6.52 12.02 2.49
N ALA A 109 -6.10 10.97 1.77
CA ALA A 109 -5.87 9.66 2.35
C ALA A 109 -4.82 9.67 3.48
N GLN A 110 -3.88 10.61 3.45
CA GLN A 110 -2.90 10.77 4.54
C GLN A 110 -3.59 11.08 5.87
N VAL A 111 -4.62 11.90 5.86
CA VAL A 111 -5.42 12.19 7.07
C VAL A 111 -6.04 10.91 7.61
N GLN A 112 -6.60 10.08 6.72
CA GLN A 112 -7.21 8.81 7.11
C GLN A 112 -6.18 7.83 7.70
N PHE A 113 -4.99 7.73 7.15
CA PHE A 113 -3.92 6.89 7.70
C PHE A 113 -3.46 7.33 9.09
N HIS A 114 -3.41 8.64 9.34
CA HIS A 114 -2.95 9.17 10.62
C HIS A 114 -4.04 9.23 11.69
N SER A 115 -5.31 9.38 11.30
CA SER A 115 -6.41 9.61 12.23
C SER A 115 -7.45 8.49 12.28
N GLY A 116 -7.46 7.58 11.28
CA GLY A 116 -8.49 6.56 11.11
C GLY A 116 -9.82 7.12 10.59
N ARG A 117 -9.90 8.41 10.21
CA ARG A 117 -11.10 9.09 9.75
C ARG A 117 -10.91 9.70 8.38
N HIS A 118 -11.95 9.62 7.55
CA HIS A 118 -11.96 10.29 6.25
C HIS A 118 -11.81 11.81 6.41
N MET A 119 -11.13 12.47 5.49
CA MET A 119 -10.82 13.90 5.57
C MET A 119 -12.03 14.83 5.64
N LEU A 120 -13.19 14.37 5.19
CA LEU A 120 -14.47 15.11 5.24
C LEU A 120 -15.24 14.86 6.55
N GLU A 121 -14.80 13.95 7.38
CA GLU A 121 -15.36 13.71 8.70
C GLU A 121 -14.81 14.71 9.73
N PRO A 122 -15.45 14.83 10.91
CA PRO A 122 -14.92 15.66 11.99
C PRO A 122 -13.47 15.31 12.31
N ARG A 123 -12.65 16.33 12.51
CA ARG A 123 -11.23 16.15 12.86
C ARG A 123 -11.10 15.43 14.19
N VAL A 124 -10.25 14.42 14.21
CA VAL A 124 -9.85 13.68 15.40
C VAL A 124 -8.33 13.71 15.55
N PRO A 125 -7.81 13.51 16.76
CA PRO A 125 -6.37 13.45 16.96
C PRO A 125 -5.74 12.34 16.14
N THR A 126 -4.47 12.55 15.76
CA THR A 126 -3.68 11.52 15.07
C THR A 126 -3.29 10.39 16.04
N LEU A 127 -2.82 9.27 15.49
CA LEU A 127 -2.30 8.17 16.30
C LEU A 127 -1.19 8.64 17.27
N GLY A 128 -0.27 9.50 16.78
CA GLY A 128 0.79 10.05 17.64
C GLY A 128 0.25 10.88 18.80
N ALA A 129 -0.76 11.71 18.57
CA ALA A 129 -1.42 12.48 19.62
C ALA A 129 -2.09 11.57 20.67
N TRP A 130 -2.75 10.50 20.25
CA TRP A 130 -3.34 9.51 21.19
C TRP A 130 -2.29 8.78 22.02
N VAL A 131 -1.17 8.40 21.40
CA VAL A 131 -0.04 7.77 22.12
C VAL A 131 0.52 8.72 23.16
N THR A 132 0.75 9.99 22.81
CA THR A 132 1.26 10.98 23.75
C THR A 132 0.24 11.28 24.87
N TYR A 133 -1.05 11.34 24.55
CA TYR A 133 -2.10 11.52 25.55
C TYR A 133 -2.14 10.37 26.57
N GLY A 134 -2.03 9.12 26.09
CA GLY A 134 -2.15 7.94 26.96
C GLY A 134 -0.88 7.56 27.72
N LEU A 135 0.29 7.78 27.11
CA LEU A 135 1.58 7.33 27.65
C LEU A 135 2.49 8.48 28.12
N GLY A 136 2.08 9.72 27.86
CA GLY A 136 2.90 10.89 28.14
C GLY A 136 4.02 11.12 27.11
N SER A 137 4.77 12.19 27.32
CA SER A 137 5.95 12.53 26.51
C SER A 137 7.23 12.24 27.30
N MET A 138 8.25 11.76 26.61
CA MET A 138 9.59 11.57 27.18
C MET A 138 10.39 12.88 27.18
N THR A 139 9.87 13.94 26.58
CA THR A 139 10.55 15.24 26.49
C THR A 139 9.61 16.33 26.97
N GLU A 140 10.15 17.27 27.75
CA GLU A 140 9.42 18.45 28.23
C GLU A 140 9.52 19.66 27.27
N ASN A 141 10.47 19.58 26.33
CA ASN A 141 10.85 20.72 25.47
C ASN A 141 10.33 20.62 24.03
N LEU A 142 9.61 19.57 23.68
CA LEU A 142 9.00 19.40 22.36
C LEU A 142 7.48 19.43 22.50
N PRO A 143 6.77 20.04 21.52
CA PRO A 143 5.31 20.02 21.52
C PRO A 143 4.81 18.57 21.50
N SER A 144 3.77 18.29 22.28
CA SER A 144 3.01 17.08 22.17
C SER A 144 2.25 17.08 20.84
N LEU A 145 2.44 16.08 20.02
CA LEU A 145 1.77 15.96 18.73
C LEU A 145 0.31 15.56 18.89
#